data_4bbf667aae9ea3b63657dc5ee75dde93
#
_entry.id   4bbf667aae9ea3b63657dc5ee75dde93
#
_cell.length_a   1.000
_cell.length_b   1.000
_cell.length_c   1.000
_cell.angle_alpha   90.00
_cell.angle_beta   90.00
_cell.angle_gamma   90.00
#
_symmetry.space_group_name_H-M   'P 1'
#
loop_
_entity.id
_entity.type
_entity.pdbx_description
1 polymer ?
#
loop_
_entity_poly.entity_id
_entity_poly.type
_entity_poly.pdbx_seq_one_letter_code
_entity_poly.pdbx_strand_id
1 'polypeptide(L)'
;MTDLRHGRGTGRPITRRTALAGGLAAAALAAYPTSAHATQGNGLGPRRPDPGLSSADRELLLRWARDTWHSMVAMTDPATGLVSDNITGDLSTAGIYTSPTNMGGYLWSTIVARDLRIITPGEASRRIRQTLQTLQGMEHHEASGMYFNWYDPRDGSVIYAWPDNGDPVVPFVSSVDAAWLGAALLVVRNADPANSKVAGAMFERMRFDVFADPTFWKPYLMYGGFYLEEPTRLNNPPPTEPRDLIGEGRDVWYTATHHYDTIVSETRVTTYLAMAKQQVPPEAYFQAWRTFPPDWTWPEMPPVGEWRTYLGVDVFEGAHDYYGMLTVPGWGGSMFEELMPNVFVPEEDWAPESWGRNHPNHVAVQRLHGLEEYGYWGFSPASHPYGGYSEWGVEALGLRPDGYFSDIEHTDYHWDQPKPDFGDGVVTPHAAFLAMMHEPQEAIATLSAVEADFDSYGPGGFYDAIATESGQVAQRHLSLDQAMIMGALGNVLGDGMLQRYFVRGEVEREVRPVIALEEFGASE
;
A
#
# COMPACT_ATOMS: atom_id res chain seq x y z
N MET A 1 2.66 -32.99 -3.07
CA MET A 1 3.56 -34.05 -3.57
C MET A 1 3.00 -34.56 -4.87
N THR A 2 3.44 -34.04 -5.98
CA THR A 2 3.28 -34.66 -7.30
C THR A 2 4.46 -34.25 -8.16
N ASP A 3 5.11 -35.27 -8.61
CA ASP A 3 6.38 -35.35 -9.34
C ASP A 3 6.27 -34.68 -10.73
N LEU A 4 7.15 -33.73 -11.06
CA LEU A 4 7.38 -33.31 -12.44
C LEU A 4 8.86 -33.51 -12.78
N ARG A 5 9.09 -34.48 -13.67
CA ARG A 5 10.39 -34.88 -14.17
C ARG A 5 10.85 -34.02 -15.35
N HIS A 6 12.13 -33.73 -15.31
CA HIS A 6 13.02 -33.07 -16.24
C HIS A 6 12.84 -33.42 -17.76
N GLY A 7 12.91 -32.36 -18.58
CA GLY A 7 13.30 -32.44 -19.98
C GLY A 7 14.54 -31.58 -20.24
N ARG A 8 15.65 -32.22 -20.63
CA ARG A 8 16.91 -31.57 -21.04
C ARG A 8 16.80 -31.07 -22.49
N GLY A 9 17.10 -29.79 -22.72
CA GLY A 9 17.29 -29.23 -24.07
C GLY A 9 18.67 -28.58 -24.19
N THR A 10 19.38 -28.97 -25.23
CA THR A 10 20.79 -28.70 -25.54
C THR A 10 21.01 -27.27 -26.07
N GLY A 11 22.01 -26.57 -25.55
CA GLY A 11 22.41 -25.24 -25.96
C GLY A 11 22.98 -25.10 -27.37
N ARG A 12 22.77 -23.93 -27.96
CA ARG A 12 23.49 -23.39 -29.13
C ARG A 12 23.94 -21.95 -28.85
N PRO A 13 25.10 -21.53 -29.36
CA PRO A 13 25.70 -20.25 -29.00
C PRO A 13 25.08 -19.05 -29.73
N ILE A 14 24.90 -17.95 -29.03
CA ILE A 14 24.35 -16.69 -29.55
C ILE A 14 25.47 -15.82 -30.09
N THR A 15 25.34 -15.45 -31.37
CA THR A 15 26.17 -14.46 -32.05
C THR A 15 25.65 -13.05 -31.78
N ARG A 16 26.56 -12.18 -31.32
CA ARG A 16 26.33 -10.74 -31.15
C ARG A 16 25.85 -10.10 -32.45
N ARG A 17 24.68 -9.45 -32.43
CA ARG A 17 24.33 -8.38 -33.37
C ARG A 17 24.14 -7.08 -32.60
N THR A 18 25.06 -6.19 -32.85
CA THR A 18 25.06 -4.79 -32.45
C THR A 18 23.88 -4.08 -33.14
N ALA A 19 22.95 -3.55 -32.40
CA ALA A 19 21.97 -2.59 -32.89
C ALA A 19 22.31 -1.22 -32.31
N LEU A 20 22.70 -0.29 -33.19
CA LEU A 20 22.86 1.13 -32.94
C LEU A 20 21.46 1.76 -32.86
N ALA A 21 21.02 2.08 -31.66
CA ALA A 21 20.04 3.14 -31.40
C ALA A 21 20.39 3.72 -30.01
N GLY A 22 21.55 4.30 -29.92
CA GLY A 22 22.00 5.05 -28.77
C GLY A 22 22.01 6.52 -29.11
N GLY A 23 21.27 7.28 -28.35
CA GLY A 23 21.42 8.71 -28.41
C GLY A 23 20.11 9.43 -28.12
N LEU A 24 19.77 9.59 -26.82
CA LEU A 24 19.13 10.76 -26.23
C LEU A 24 18.55 10.49 -24.80
N ALA A 25 19.18 9.63 -24.03
CA ALA A 25 18.78 9.46 -22.62
C ALA A 25 19.94 9.64 -21.61
N ALA A 26 20.98 10.35 -21.98
CA ALA A 26 22.15 10.60 -21.12
C ALA A 26 22.27 12.07 -20.71
N ALA A 27 21.20 12.70 -20.21
CA ALA A 27 21.28 14.06 -19.71
C ALA A 27 20.18 14.38 -18.67
N ALA A 28 20.07 13.61 -17.58
CA ALA A 28 19.34 14.04 -16.39
C ALA A 28 19.75 13.28 -15.11
N LEU A 29 20.98 12.80 -15.00
CA LEU A 29 21.56 12.49 -13.69
C LEU A 29 22.15 13.77 -13.10
N ALA A 30 21.30 14.67 -12.62
CA ALA A 30 21.70 15.78 -11.78
C ALA A 30 21.95 15.23 -10.37
N ALA A 31 23.22 15.21 -9.98
CA ALA A 31 23.65 14.90 -8.63
C ALA A 31 22.93 15.82 -7.61
N TYR A 32 22.19 15.23 -6.70
CA TYR A 32 21.64 15.94 -5.55
C TYR A 32 22.77 16.26 -4.56
N PRO A 33 22.89 17.52 -4.08
CA PRO A 33 23.86 17.85 -3.06
C PRO A 33 23.38 17.35 -1.70
N THR A 34 24.17 16.48 -1.08
CA THR A 34 24.06 16.12 0.33
C THR A 34 24.39 17.33 1.20
N SER A 35 23.41 17.96 1.78
CA SER A 35 23.61 18.98 2.81
C SER A 35 23.06 18.49 4.15
N ALA A 36 23.93 17.93 4.97
CA ALA A 36 23.69 17.74 6.38
C ALA A 36 23.73 19.07 7.10
N HIS A 37 22.59 19.58 7.57
CA HIS A 37 22.53 20.57 8.64
C HIS A 37 21.41 20.20 9.60
N ALA A 38 21.80 19.57 10.72
CA ALA A 38 20.94 19.41 11.87
C ALA A 38 20.76 20.75 12.58
N THR A 39 19.57 21.31 12.51
CA THR A 39 19.13 22.39 13.40
C THR A 39 18.04 21.83 14.32
N GLN A 40 18.31 21.83 15.62
CA GLN A 40 17.33 21.56 16.66
C GLN A 40 16.22 22.61 16.59
N GLY A 41 15.04 22.20 16.17
CA GLY A 41 13.81 22.99 16.13
C GLY A 41 12.65 22.24 16.79
N ASN A 42 11.91 22.94 17.59
CA ASN A 42 10.78 22.52 18.41
C ASN A 42 9.86 21.47 17.78
N GLY A 43 9.93 20.22 18.18
CA GLY A 43 8.82 19.25 18.28
C GLY A 43 8.04 18.84 17.02
N LEU A 44 8.41 19.32 15.86
CA LEU A 44 7.88 18.88 14.57
C LEU A 44 9.07 18.33 13.76
N GLY A 45 8.97 17.12 13.24
CA GLY A 45 10.00 16.49 12.41
C GLY A 45 10.50 17.40 11.27
N PRO A 46 11.60 17.04 10.58
CA PRO A 46 12.15 17.87 9.50
C PRO A 46 11.08 18.14 8.45
N ARG A 47 11.00 19.40 8.00
CA ARG A 47 10.13 19.77 6.86
C ARG A 47 10.70 19.16 5.59
N ARG A 48 9.85 18.54 4.77
CA ARG A 48 10.24 18.13 3.42
C ARG A 48 10.69 19.35 2.60
N PRO A 49 11.65 19.18 1.67
CA PRO A 49 11.94 20.22 0.70
C PRO A 49 10.65 20.66 -0.01
N ASP A 50 10.53 21.95 -0.32
CA ASP A 50 9.41 22.43 -1.15
C ASP A 50 9.42 21.60 -2.47
N PRO A 51 8.33 20.90 -2.82
CA PRO A 51 8.26 20.08 -4.02
C PRO A 51 8.36 20.91 -5.34
N GLY A 52 8.63 22.20 -5.25
CA GLY A 52 8.79 23.08 -6.41
C GLY A 52 7.49 23.35 -7.17
N LEU A 53 6.36 23.14 -6.53
CA LEU A 53 5.03 23.32 -7.15
C LEU A 53 4.74 24.78 -7.45
N SER A 54 4.34 25.06 -8.69
CA SER A 54 3.81 26.37 -9.07
C SER A 54 2.46 26.66 -8.39
N SER A 55 2.02 27.91 -8.44
CA SER A 55 0.66 28.26 -7.96
C SER A 55 -0.42 27.52 -8.74
N ALA A 56 -0.22 27.33 -10.05
CA ALA A 56 -1.17 26.59 -10.89
C ALA A 56 -1.23 25.10 -10.51
N ASP A 57 -0.07 24.47 -10.24
CA ASP A 57 -0.04 23.09 -9.76
C ASP A 57 -0.78 22.94 -8.42
N ARG A 58 -0.54 23.87 -7.49
CA ARG A 58 -1.24 23.84 -6.18
C ARG A 58 -2.76 24.01 -6.32
N GLU A 59 -3.23 24.88 -7.23
CA GLU A 59 -4.66 25.03 -7.52
C GLU A 59 -5.25 23.76 -8.14
N LEU A 60 -4.53 23.14 -9.07
CA LEU A 60 -4.90 21.87 -9.70
C LEU A 60 -5.01 20.75 -8.67
N LEU A 61 -3.99 20.56 -7.84
CA LEU A 61 -3.97 19.54 -6.79
C LEU A 61 -5.08 19.78 -5.75
N LEU A 62 -5.38 21.02 -5.40
CA LEU A 62 -6.52 21.37 -4.52
C LEU A 62 -7.87 21.09 -5.18
N ARG A 63 -8.01 21.23 -6.50
CA ARG A 63 -9.21 20.81 -7.23
C ARG A 63 -9.37 19.29 -7.10
N TRP A 64 -8.34 18.52 -7.46
CA TRP A 64 -8.37 17.07 -7.33
C TRP A 64 -8.69 16.62 -5.90
N ALA A 65 -8.10 17.25 -4.89
CA ALA A 65 -8.40 16.94 -3.48
C ALA A 65 -9.88 17.20 -3.11
N ARG A 66 -10.49 18.30 -3.61
CA ARG A 66 -11.91 18.60 -3.32
C ARG A 66 -12.84 17.57 -3.98
N ASP A 67 -12.55 17.20 -5.22
CA ASP A 67 -13.39 16.28 -5.96
C ASP A 67 -13.24 14.86 -5.39
N THR A 68 -12.02 14.42 -5.04
CA THR A 68 -11.80 13.16 -4.30
C THR A 68 -12.51 13.16 -2.94
N TRP A 69 -12.45 14.25 -2.18
CA TRP A 69 -13.21 14.36 -0.94
C TRP A 69 -14.73 14.26 -1.17
N HIS A 70 -15.23 14.73 -2.30
CA HIS A 70 -16.65 14.61 -2.64
C HIS A 70 -17.08 13.15 -2.81
N SER A 71 -16.28 12.30 -3.48
CA SER A 71 -16.56 10.85 -3.56
C SER A 71 -16.54 10.20 -2.18
N MET A 72 -15.57 10.53 -1.32
CA MET A 72 -15.49 10.02 0.06
C MET A 72 -16.74 10.34 0.88
N VAL A 73 -17.27 11.57 0.75
CA VAL A 73 -18.51 11.97 1.41
C VAL A 73 -19.72 11.24 0.83
N ALA A 74 -19.78 11.08 -0.50
CA ALA A 74 -20.88 10.39 -1.17
C ALA A 74 -20.96 8.90 -0.82
N MET A 75 -19.80 8.26 -0.55
CA MET A 75 -19.72 6.88 -0.07
C MET A 75 -20.08 6.70 1.41
N THR A 76 -20.16 7.79 2.20
CA THR A 76 -20.33 7.71 3.65
C THR A 76 -21.81 7.71 4.03
N ASP A 77 -22.25 6.69 4.76
CA ASP A 77 -23.61 6.65 5.30
C ASP A 77 -23.83 7.78 6.32
N PRO A 78 -24.88 8.60 6.17
CA PRO A 78 -25.11 9.77 7.02
C PRO A 78 -25.54 9.42 8.45
N ALA A 79 -26.06 8.22 8.71
CA ALA A 79 -26.52 7.81 10.04
C ALA A 79 -25.36 7.24 10.86
N THR A 80 -24.51 6.43 10.27
CA THR A 80 -23.40 5.75 10.94
C THR A 80 -22.07 6.50 10.85
N GLY A 81 -21.85 7.25 9.76
CA GLY A 81 -20.55 7.82 9.42
C GLY A 81 -19.55 6.77 8.94
N LEU A 82 -20.01 5.57 8.57
CA LEU A 82 -19.19 4.54 7.93
C LEU A 82 -19.15 4.77 6.43
N VAL A 83 -17.98 4.65 5.84
CA VAL A 83 -17.77 4.75 4.40
C VAL A 83 -17.96 3.37 3.77
N SER A 84 -18.67 3.30 2.62
CA SER A 84 -18.75 2.09 1.80
C SER A 84 -17.42 1.81 1.11
N ASP A 85 -17.21 0.57 0.71
CA ASP A 85 -16.02 0.14 -0.02
C ASP A 85 -15.85 0.88 -1.36
N ASN A 86 -16.94 1.11 -2.05
CA ASN A 86 -16.92 1.74 -3.36
C ASN A 86 -18.22 2.50 -3.67
N ILE A 87 -18.19 3.30 -4.75
CA ILE A 87 -19.35 3.98 -5.31
C ILE A 87 -19.24 4.06 -6.84
N THR A 88 -20.37 4.07 -7.55
CA THR A 88 -20.41 4.31 -8.99
C THR A 88 -19.85 5.68 -9.35
N GLY A 89 -19.30 5.83 -10.58
CA GLY A 89 -18.65 7.06 -11.02
C GLY A 89 -19.56 8.30 -11.01
N ASP A 90 -20.88 8.12 -11.15
CA ASP A 90 -21.89 9.17 -11.03
C ASP A 90 -22.27 9.50 -9.57
N LEU A 91 -21.65 8.83 -8.60
CA LEU A 91 -21.91 8.96 -7.16
C LEU A 91 -23.33 8.57 -6.72
N SER A 92 -24.06 7.80 -7.51
CA SER A 92 -25.47 7.47 -7.22
C SER A 92 -25.68 6.22 -6.40
N THR A 93 -24.75 5.24 -6.46
CA THR A 93 -24.93 3.93 -5.85
C THR A 93 -23.64 3.51 -5.11
N ALA A 94 -23.69 3.59 -3.80
CA ALA A 94 -22.61 3.11 -2.93
C ALA A 94 -22.68 1.60 -2.72
N GLY A 95 -21.51 0.99 -2.48
CA GLY A 95 -21.39 -0.40 -2.09
C GLY A 95 -22.09 -0.69 -0.74
N ILE A 96 -22.35 -1.96 -0.50
CA ILE A 96 -23.13 -2.42 0.66
C ILE A 96 -22.25 -3.07 1.74
N TYR A 97 -20.96 -2.89 1.67
CA TYR A 97 -19.99 -3.40 2.64
C TYR A 97 -18.87 -2.39 2.88
N THR A 98 -18.18 -2.55 3.99
CA THR A 98 -17.03 -1.75 4.40
C THR A 98 -16.05 -2.63 5.20
N SER A 99 -14.79 -2.20 5.26
CA SER A 99 -13.70 -2.83 6.01
C SER A 99 -13.05 -1.85 7.00
N PRO A 100 -12.23 -2.34 7.94
CA PRO A 100 -11.45 -1.47 8.81
C PRO A 100 -10.52 -0.53 8.03
N THR A 101 -9.94 -0.96 6.90
CA THR A 101 -9.14 -0.10 6.02
C THR A 101 -9.96 1.07 5.48
N ASN A 102 -11.17 0.80 4.98
CA ASN A 102 -12.05 1.83 4.44
C ASN A 102 -12.41 2.87 5.52
N MET A 103 -12.79 2.40 6.70
CA MET A 103 -13.10 3.27 7.85
C MET A 103 -11.89 4.12 8.26
N GLY A 104 -10.70 3.51 8.28
CA GLY A 104 -9.43 4.21 8.49
C GLY A 104 -9.20 5.27 7.42
N GLY A 105 -9.37 4.90 6.14
CA GLY A 105 -9.26 5.79 4.99
C GLY A 105 -10.11 7.04 5.10
N TYR A 106 -11.34 6.88 5.51
CA TYR A 106 -12.23 8.02 5.74
C TYR A 106 -11.76 8.91 6.90
N LEU A 107 -11.25 8.33 7.99
CA LEU A 107 -10.75 9.08 9.14
C LEU A 107 -9.55 9.96 8.77
N TRP A 108 -8.51 9.41 8.11
CA TRP A 108 -7.36 10.24 7.72
C TRP A 108 -7.70 11.22 6.60
N SER A 109 -8.56 10.84 5.64
CA SER A 109 -9.04 11.75 4.61
C SER A 109 -9.81 12.94 5.18
N THR A 110 -10.57 12.73 6.26
CA THR A 110 -11.26 13.80 7.00
C THR A 110 -10.26 14.79 7.64
N ILE A 111 -9.14 14.31 8.19
CA ILE A 111 -8.07 15.14 8.71
C ILE A 111 -7.42 15.95 7.57
N VAL A 112 -7.10 15.30 6.45
CA VAL A 112 -6.53 15.96 5.27
C VAL A 112 -7.49 17.03 4.73
N ALA A 113 -8.77 16.72 4.56
CA ALA A 113 -9.77 17.68 4.08
C ALA A 113 -9.89 18.92 4.98
N ARG A 114 -9.78 18.73 6.29
CA ARG A 114 -9.70 19.83 7.27
C ARG A 114 -8.47 20.71 7.06
N ASP A 115 -7.30 20.10 6.98
CA ASP A 115 -6.02 20.82 6.95
C ASP A 115 -5.78 21.50 5.59
N LEU A 116 -6.30 20.93 4.51
CA LEU A 116 -6.39 21.59 3.20
C LEU A 116 -7.54 22.62 3.10
N ARG A 117 -8.32 22.84 4.20
CA ARG A 117 -9.41 23.78 4.27
C ARG A 117 -10.58 23.49 3.31
N ILE A 118 -10.75 22.23 2.94
CA ILE A 118 -11.91 21.78 2.17
C ILE A 118 -13.16 21.78 3.06
N ILE A 119 -12.98 21.37 4.32
CA ILE A 119 -14.02 21.42 5.36
C ILE A 119 -13.52 22.19 6.59
N THR A 120 -14.47 22.62 7.43
CA THR A 120 -14.12 23.32 8.68
C THR A 120 -13.62 22.36 9.76
N PRO A 121 -12.81 22.83 10.73
CA PRO A 121 -12.38 22.00 11.87
C PRO A 121 -13.55 21.41 12.66
N GLY A 122 -14.63 22.18 12.83
CA GLY A 122 -15.83 21.71 13.52
C GLY A 122 -16.57 20.60 12.77
N GLU A 123 -16.61 20.68 11.46
CA GLU A 123 -17.16 19.62 10.62
C GLU A 123 -16.30 18.35 10.68
N ALA A 124 -15.00 18.47 10.56
CA ALA A 124 -14.08 17.33 10.65
C ALA A 124 -14.24 16.59 11.98
N SER A 125 -14.15 17.32 13.11
CA SER A 125 -14.31 16.71 14.44
C SER A 125 -15.68 16.05 14.64
N ARG A 126 -16.75 16.58 14.02
CA ARG A 126 -18.09 15.98 14.09
C ARG A 126 -18.14 14.67 13.30
N ARG A 127 -17.60 14.65 12.05
CA ARG A 127 -17.55 13.45 11.21
C ARG A 127 -16.73 12.34 11.87
N ILE A 128 -15.53 12.65 12.35
CA ILE A 128 -14.66 11.73 13.09
C ILE A 128 -15.38 11.17 14.32
N ARG A 129 -16.02 12.03 15.12
CA ARG A 129 -16.77 11.59 16.30
C ARG A 129 -17.87 10.60 15.96
N GLN A 130 -18.61 10.83 14.88
CA GLN A 130 -19.69 9.96 14.44
C GLN A 130 -19.14 8.57 14.08
N THR A 131 -18.10 8.49 13.25
CA THR A 131 -17.44 7.21 12.88
C THR A 131 -16.91 6.49 14.12
N LEU A 132 -16.21 7.19 15.03
CA LEU A 132 -15.69 6.57 16.26
C LEU A 132 -16.79 6.07 17.19
N GLN A 133 -17.93 6.77 17.28
CA GLN A 133 -19.08 6.32 18.08
C GLN A 133 -19.70 5.03 17.51
N THR A 134 -19.81 4.95 16.19
CA THR A 134 -20.29 3.73 15.53
C THR A 134 -19.32 2.58 15.76
N LEU A 135 -18.02 2.78 15.53
CA LEU A 135 -16.97 1.78 15.79
C LEU A 135 -17.01 1.25 17.23
N GLN A 136 -17.25 2.11 18.23
CA GLN A 136 -17.35 1.67 19.63
C GLN A 136 -18.54 0.75 19.91
N GLY A 137 -19.58 0.82 19.08
CA GLY A 137 -20.77 -0.04 19.19
C GLY A 137 -20.74 -1.28 18.33
N MET A 138 -19.81 -1.38 17.38
CA MET A 138 -19.70 -2.53 16.48
C MET A 138 -19.13 -3.75 17.17
N GLU A 139 -19.61 -4.93 16.75
CA GLU A 139 -19.00 -6.20 17.12
C GLU A 139 -17.56 -6.28 16.61
N HIS A 140 -16.65 -6.76 17.45
CA HIS A 140 -15.24 -6.92 17.12
C HIS A 140 -14.63 -8.05 17.96
N HIS A 141 -13.42 -8.48 17.62
CA HIS A 141 -12.72 -9.48 18.43
C HIS A 141 -12.20 -8.85 19.72
N GLU A 142 -12.91 -9.06 20.83
CA GLU A 142 -12.67 -8.42 22.14
C GLU A 142 -11.23 -8.59 22.65
N ALA A 143 -10.67 -9.81 22.52
CA ALA A 143 -9.35 -10.13 23.08
C ALA A 143 -8.19 -9.42 22.37
N SER A 144 -8.31 -9.14 21.08
CA SER A 144 -7.30 -8.40 20.32
C SER A 144 -7.67 -6.93 20.10
N GLY A 145 -8.93 -6.55 20.32
CA GLY A 145 -9.45 -5.22 20.00
C GLY A 145 -9.55 -4.95 18.50
N MET A 146 -9.49 -6.00 17.66
CA MET A 146 -9.49 -5.91 16.20
C MET A 146 -10.90 -6.07 15.61
N TYR A 147 -11.17 -5.38 14.51
CA TYR A 147 -12.44 -5.44 13.79
C TYR A 147 -12.38 -6.49 12.67
N PHE A 148 -13.57 -6.93 12.23
CA PHE A 148 -13.71 -7.96 11.20
C PHE A 148 -13.73 -7.37 9.77
N ASN A 149 -13.51 -8.19 8.80
CA ASN A 149 -13.92 -8.03 7.43
C ASN A 149 -15.15 -8.97 7.23
N TRP A 150 -16.37 -8.51 6.92
CA TRP A 150 -16.82 -7.18 6.52
C TRP A 150 -18.00 -6.71 7.37
N TYR A 151 -18.37 -5.42 7.24
CA TYR A 151 -19.53 -4.83 7.92
C TYR A 151 -20.48 -4.16 6.92
N ASP A 152 -21.77 -4.10 7.28
CA ASP A 152 -22.74 -3.26 6.58
C ASP A 152 -22.53 -1.79 7.01
N PRO A 153 -22.25 -0.87 6.10
CA PRO A 153 -22.00 0.53 6.45
C PRO A 153 -23.24 1.24 6.98
N ARG A 154 -24.46 0.72 6.73
CA ARG A 154 -25.73 1.35 7.12
C ARG A 154 -26.04 1.21 8.61
N ASP A 155 -25.52 0.17 9.27
CA ASP A 155 -25.82 -0.10 10.69
C ASP A 155 -24.62 -0.63 11.50
N GLY A 156 -23.48 -0.92 10.84
CA GLY A 156 -22.29 -1.46 11.47
C GLY A 156 -22.37 -2.93 11.85
N SER A 157 -23.35 -3.67 11.36
CA SER A 157 -23.49 -5.11 11.61
C SER A 157 -22.47 -5.92 10.82
N VAL A 158 -22.00 -7.04 11.39
CA VAL A 158 -21.10 -7.98 10.70
C VAL A 158 -21.84 -8.68 9.56
N ILE A 159 -21.20 -8.79 8.40
CA ILE A 159 -21.74 -9.51 7.25
C ILE A 159 -21.40 -10.99 7.37
N TYR A 160 -22.43 -11.86 7.41
CA TYR A 160 -22.31 -13.31 7.42
C TYR A 160 -22.71 -13.96 6.09
N ALA A 161 -23.29 -13.20 5.19
CA ALA A 161 -23.56 -13.58 3.81
C ALA A 161 -23.52 -12.33 2.93
N TRP A 162 -22.98 -12.46 1.71
CA TRP A 162 -22.97 -11.36 0.76
C TRP A 162 -24.39 -10.95 0.38
N PRO A 163 -24.76 -9.66 0.52
CA PRO A 163 -26.14 -9.23 0.29
C PRO A 163 -26.63 -9.36 -1.15
N ASP A 164 -25.72 -9.41 -2.13
CA ASP A 164 -26.03 -9.46 -3.56
C ASP A 164 -26.28 -10.89 -4.07
N ASN A 165 -25.61 -11.90 -3.52
CA ASN A 165 -25.69 -13.29 -4.00
C ASN A 165 -25.98 -14.34 -2.92
N GLY A 166 -25.91 -13.96 -1.63
CA GLY A 166 -26.15 -14.86 -0.51
C GLY A 166 -25.02 -15.83 -0.19
N ASP A 167 -23.87 -15.71 -0.84
CA ASP A 167 -22.72 -16.54 -0.53
C ASP A 167 -22.25 -16.33 0.91
N PRO A 168 -21.84 -17.40 1.62
CA PRO A 168 -21.45 -17.31 3.01
C PRO A 168 -20.18 -16.46 3.20
N VAL A 169 -20.18 -15.65 4.25
CA VAL A 169 -19.02 -14.92 4.75
C VAL A 169 -18.72 -15.42 6.16
N VAL A 170 -17.46 -15.72 6.43
CA VAL A 170 -16.96 -16.00 7.78
C VAL A 170 -16.17 -14.79 8.24
N PRO A 171 -16.50 -14.17 9.38
CA PRO A 171 -15.78 -13.01 9.89
C PRO A 171 -14.29 -13.29 10.00
N PHE A 172 -13.51 -12.45 9.35
CA PHE A 172 -12.07 -12.53 9.25
C PHE A 172 -11.43 -11.31 9.89
N VAL A 173 -10.41 -11.50 10.69
CA VAL A 173 -9.58 -10.43 11.23
C VAL A 173 -8.32 -10.33 10.36
N SER A 174 -8.31 -9.35 9.47
CA SER A 174 -7.18 -9.07 8.57
C SER A 174 -6.09 -8.28 9.30
N SER A 175 -4.84 -8.68 9.14
CA SER A 175 -3.70 -7.99 9.75
C SER A 175 -3.48 -6.61 9.14
N VAL A 176 -3.63 -6.47 7.83
CA VAL A 176 -3.45 -5.19 7.12
C VAL A 176 -4.61 -4.24 7.37
N ASP A 177 -5.85 -4.71 7.30
CA ASP A 177 -7.01 -3.87 7.59
C ASP A 177 -7.00 -3.34 9.02
N ALA A 178 -6.63 -4.20 9.98
CA ALA A 178 -6.45 -3.79 11.37
C ALA A 178 -5.37 -2.71 11.49
N ALA A 179 -4.25 -2.85 10.75
CA ALA A 179 -3.17 -1.89 10.80
C ALA A 179 -3.56 -0.53 10.22
N TRP A 180 -4.28 -0.49 9.11
CA TRP A 180 -4.75 0.77 8.52
C TRP A 180 -5.75 1.51 9.40
N LEU A 181 -6.66 0.79 10.05
CA LEU A 181 -7.51 1.41 11.08
C LEU A 181 -6.67 1.91 12.26
N GLY A 182 -5.70 1.13 12.73
CA GLY A 182 -4.78 1.52 13.79
C GLY A 182 -4.00 2.79 13.43
N ALA A 183 -3.48 2.89 12.21
CA ALA A 183 -2.79 4.08 11.70
C ALA A 183 -3.71 5.31 11.70
N ALA A 184 -4.95 5.15 11.24
CA ALA A 184 -5.94 6.22 11.26
C ALA A 184 -6.28 6.69 12.68
N LEU A 185 -6.43 5.77 13.63
CA LEU A 185 -6.67 6.09 15.04
C LEU A 185 -5.50 6.88 15.64
N LEU A 186 -4.25 6.56 15.29
CA LEU A 186 -3.07 7.34 15.68
C LEU A 186 -3.08 8.75 15.07
N VAL A 187 -3.39 8.86 13.77
CA VAL A 187 -3.54 10.17 13.12
C VAL A 187 -4.60 11.01 13.83
N VAL A 188 -5.79 10.46 14.07
CA VAL A 188 -6.87 11.16 14.79
C VAL A 188 -6.44 11.56 16.21
N ARG A 189 -5.81 10.64 16.97
CA ARG A 189 -5.31 10.90 18.32
C ARG A 189 -4.40 12.13 18.35
N ASN A 190 -3.53 12.25 17.35
CA ASN A 190 -2.51 13.29 17.30
C ASN A 190 -2.97 14.58 16.62
N ALA A 191 -3.98 14.51 15.74
CA ALA A 191 -4.45 15.63 14.92
C ALA A 191 -5.73 16.30 15.39
N ASP A 192 -6.63 15.58 16.07
CA ASP A 192 -7.93 16.09 16.51
C ASP A 192 -8.10 16.06 18.04
N PRO A 193 -7.80 17.15 18.76
CA PRO A 193 -7.91 17.20 20.23
C PRO A 193 -9.28 16.81 20.76
N ALA A 194 -10.36 17.05 20.00
CA ALA A 194 -11.72 16.76 20.45
C ALA A 194 -12.01 15.25 20.51
N ASN A 195 -11.36 14.45 19.68
CA ASN A 195 -11.54 13.00 19.59
C ASN A 195 -10.30 12.19 20.02
N SER A 196 -9.20 12.88 20.41
CA SER A 196 -7.91 12.28 20.74
C SER A 196 -8.01 11.17 21.79
N LYS A 197 -8.78 11.40 22.87
CA LYS A 197 -8.91 10.42 23.96
C LYS A 197 -9.62 9.15 23.50
N VAL A 198 -10.65 9.26 22.67
CA VAL A 198 -11.42 8.11 22.17
C VAL A 198 -10.59 7.31 21.21
N ALA A 199 -10.00 7.98 20.20
CA ALA A 199 -9.13 7.31 19.21
C ALA A 199 -7.93 6.64 19.88
N GLY A 200 -7.27 7.33 20.83
CA GLY A 200 -6.17 6.75 21.59
C GLY A 200 -6.58 5.51 22.39
N ALA A 201 -7.72 5.54 23.09
CA ALA A 201 -8.20 4.39 23.86
C ALA A 201 -8.57 3.19 22.96
N MET A 202 -9.07 3.42 21.74
CA MET A 202 -9.32 2.37 20.78
C MET A 202 -8.00 1.76 20.28
N PHE A 203 -7.03 2.59 19.89
CA PHE A 203 -5.71 2.13 19.46
C PHE A 203 -4.98 1.34 20.55
N GLU A 204 -5.04 1.76 21.82
CA GLU A 204 -4.38 1.06 22.93
C GLU A 204 -4.90 -0.37 23.14
N ARG A 205 -6.15 -0.66 22.80
CA ARG A 205 -6.72 -2.01 22.89
C ARG A 205 -6.26 -2.93 21.76
N MET A 206 -5.79 -2.38 20.62
CA MET A 206 -5.38 -3.19 19.47
C MET A 206 -4.08 -3.95 19.75
N ARG A 207 -4.09 -5.25 19.53
CA ARG A 207 -2.97 -6.16 19.74
C ARG A 207 -2.48 -6.70 18.40
N PHE A 208 -1.41 -6.10 17.87
CA PHE A 208 -0.81 -6.53 16.60
C PHE A 208 0.06 -7.79 16.74
N ASP A 209 0.53 -8.11 17.96
CA ASP A 209 1.26 -9.34 18.27
C ASP A 209 0.47 -10.61 17.96
N VAL A 210 -0.85 -10.53 17.93
CA VAL A 210 -1.72 -11.67 17.60
C VAL A 210 -1.54 -12.19 16.16
N PHE A 211 -0.92 -11.41 15.29
CA PHE A 211 -0.60 -11.81 13.92
C PHE A 211 0.82 -12.36 13.76
N ALA A 212 1.68 -12.20 14.75
CA ALA A 212 3.08 -12.55 14.67
C ALA A 212 3.37 -13.91 15.33
N ASP A 213 3.87 -14.88 14.56
CA ASP A 213 4.24 -16.19 15.10
C ASP A 213 5.71 -16.22 15.55
N PRO A 214 5.99 -16.24 16.86
CA PRO A 214 7.37 -16.33 17.36
C PRO A 214 8.02 -17.69 17.12
N THR A 215 7.24 -18.71 16.75
CA THR A 215 7.71 -20.09 16.54
C THR A 215 7.90 -20.46 15.06
N PHE A 216 7.56 -19.55 14.16
CA PHE A 216 7.76 -19.75 12.73
C PHE A 216 9.27 -19.77 12.41
N TRP A 217 9.68 -20.41 11.33
CA TRP A 217 11.10 -20.50 10.96
C TRP A 217 11.76 -19.15 10.62
N LYS A 218 10.93 -18.14 10.24
CA LYS A 218 11.25 -16.71 10.25
C LYS A 218 10.40 -16.06 11.34
N PRO A 219 10.88 -15.96 12.59
CA PRO A 219 10.07 -15.57 13.72
C PRO A 219 9.43 -14.18 13.54
N TYR A 220 8.18 -14.05 13.95
CA TYR A 220 7.41 -12.80 13.92
C TYR A 220 6.98 -12.30 12.54
N LEU A 221 7.11 -13.09 11.46
CA LEU A 221 6.38 -12.77 10.24
C LEU A 221 4.88 -12.73 10.52
N MET A 222 4.20 -11.75 9.88
CA MET A 222 2.78 -11.52 10.10
C MET A 222 1.94 -12.50 9.26
N TYR A 223 1.02 -13.19 9.88
CA TYR A 223 -0.05 -13.88 9.18
C TYR A 223 -0.93 -12.89 8.42
N GLY A 224 -1.56 -13.32 7.32
CA GLY A 224 -2.59 -12.56 6.63
C GLY A 224 -3.78 -12.21 7.52
N GLY A 225 -4.06 -13.08 8.47
CA GLY A 225 -5.11 -12.89 9.47
C GLY A 225 -5.64 -14.20 10.03
N PHE A 226 -6.77 -14.13 10.72
CA PHE A 226 -7.41 -15.30 11.31
C PHE A 226 -8.94 -15.21 11.29
N TYR A 227 -9.58 -16.38 11.30
CA TYR A 227 -11.02 -16.58 11.51
C TYR A 227 -11.28 -17.04 12.94
N LEU A 228 -12.44 -16.67 13.52
CA LEU A 228 -12.81 -17.11 14.86
C LEU A 228 -13.28 -18.57 14.92
N GLU A 229 -13.68 -19.13 13.78
CA GLU A 229 -14.06 -20.52 13.56
C GLU A 229 -13.45 -21.05 12.26
N GLU A 230 -13.31 -22.35 12.12
CA GLU A 230 -12.82 -22.94 10.87
C GLU A 230 -13.73 -22.52 9.69
N PRO A 231 -13.16 -21.93 8.60
CA PRO A 231 -13.97 -21.33 7.55
C PRO A 231 -14.59 -22.35 6.56
N THR A 232 -15.01 -23.50 7.05
CA THR A 232 -15.57 -24.60 6.24
C THR A 232 -16.87 -24.24 5.53
N ARG A 233 -17.54 -23.16 5.94
CA ARG A 233 -18.76 -22.64 5.30
C ARG A 233 -18.51 -21.91 3.99
N LEU A 234 -17.28 -21.45 3.75
CA LEU A 234 -16.94 -20.73 2.53
C LEU A 234 -17.01 -21.67 1.32
N ASN A 235 -17.40 -21.15 0.16
CA ASN A 235 -17.46 -21.92 -1.08
C ASN A 235 -16.09 -22.46 -1.52
N ASN A 236 -15.02 -21.72 -1.20
CA ASN A 236 -13.63 -22.11 -1.42
C ASN A 236 -12.79 -21.67 -0.19
N PRO A 237 -12.83 -22.45 0.90
CA PRO A 237 -12.12 -22.05 2.12
C PRO A 237 -10.60 -22.06 1.88
N PRO A 238 -9.88 -21.02 2.33
CA PRO A 238 -8.42 -21.03 2.29
C PRO A 238 -7.88 -22.10 3.25
N PRO A 239 -6.66 -22.61 3.02
CA PRO A 239 -5.97 -23.42 4.00
C PRO A 239 -5.77 -22.62 5.29
N THR A 240 -6.16 -23.22 6.43
CA THR A 240 -5.99 -22.61 7.75
C THR A 240 -5.36 -23.58 8.73
N GLU A 241 -4.74 -23.04 9.79
CA GLU A 241 -4.21 -23.80 10.90
C GLU A 241 -4.73 -23.26 12.25
N PRO A 242 -5.13 -24.13 13.18
CA PRO A 242 -5.57 -23.71 14.50
C PRO A 242 -4.36 -23.32 15.36
N ARG A 243 -4.39 -22.13 15.94
CA ARG A 243 -3.33 -21.61 16.83
C ARG A 243 -3.94 -20.73 17.92
N ASP A 244 -3.36 -20.73 19.09
CA ASP A 244 -3.67 -19.78 20.17
C ASP A 244 -2.52 -18.77 20.37
N LEU A 245 -2.28 -17.89 19.39
CA LEU A 245 -1.33 -16.77 19.52
C LEU A 245 -1.91 -15.63 20.36
N ILE A 246 -3.23 -15.61 20.54
CA ILE A 246 -3.93 -14.60 21.33
C ILE A 246 -3.74 -14.82 22.82
N GLY A 247 -3.58 -16.11 23.23
CA GLY A 247 -3.39 -16.50 24.62
C GLY A 247 -4.68 -16.62 25.42
N GLU A 248 -5.83 -16.89 24.76
CA GLU A 248 -7.14 -17.09 25.41
C GLU A 248 -7.41 -18.53 25.86
N GLY A 249 -6.50 -19.46 25.57
CA GLY A 249 -6.69 -20.88 25.85
C GLY A 249 -7.66 -21.57 24.89
N ARG A 250 -7.90 -20.95 23.73
CA ARG A 250 -8.66 -21.50 22.61
C ARG A 250 -7.99 -21.14 21.29
N ASP A 251 -8.07 -22.05 20.35
CA ASP A 251 -7.55 -21.80 19.00
C ASP A 251 -8.48 -20.88 18.21
N VAL A 252 -7.87 -20.04 17.37
CA VAL A 252 -8.45 -19.39 16.21
C VAL A 252 -7.77 -19.92 14.96
N TRP A 253 -8.33 -19.66 13.77
CA TRP A 253 -7.91 -20.29 12.52
C TRP A 253 -7.13 -19.31 11.67
N TYR A 254 -5.78 -19.40 11.73
CA TYR A 254 -4.89 -18.56 10.95
C TYR A 254 -4.78 -19.03 9.50
N THR A 255 -4.50 -18.11 8.58
CA THR A 255 -4.22 -18.41 7.17
C THR A 255 -2.91 -19.18 7.05
N ALA A 256 -2.96 -20.49 6.79
CA ALA A 256 -1.81 -21.39 6.93
C ALA A 256 -0.72 -21.20 5.87
N THR A 257 -1.08 -20.66 4.71
CA THR A 257 -0.17 -20.48 3.56
C THR A 257 0.11 -19.02 3.24
N HIS A 258 -0.37 -18.10 4.07
CA HIS A 258 -0.26 -16.68 3.83
C HIS A 258 0.40 -15.99 5.02
N HIS A 259 1.71 -15.83 4.93
CA HIS A 259 2.47 -14.86 5.72
C HIS A 259 2.89 -13.74 4.78
N TYR A 260 2.85 -12.51 5.27
CA TYR A 260 3.42 -11.39 4.55
C TYR A 260 4.93 -11.41 4.73
N ASP A 261 5.62 -12.08 3.84
CA ASP A 261 7.03 -12.41 3.95
C ASP A 261 7.96 -11.58 3.06
N THR A 262 7.43 -10.64 2.27
CA THR A 262 8.24 -9.63 1.56
C THR A 262 8.21 -8.28 2.26
N ILE A 263 9.34 -7.57 2.24
CA ILE A 263 9.46 -6.26 2.91
C ILE A 263 8.71 -5.16 2.13
N VAL A 264 8.73 -5.21 0.81
CA VAL A 264 7.93 -4.33 -0.04
C VAL A 264 6.51 -4.86 -0.09
N SER A 265 5.76 -4.51 0.94
CA SER A 265 4.37 -4.86 1.16
C SER A 265 3.72 -3.82 2.07
N GLU A 266 2.43 -3.58 1.89
CA GLU A 266 1.66 -2.74 2.80
C GLU A 266 1.71 -3.24 4.26
N THR A 267 1.91 -4.53 4.44
CA THR A 267 1.94 -5.17 5.78
C THR A 267 3.08 -4.69 6.64
N ARG A 268 4.13 -4.07 6.09
CA ARG A 268 5.18 -3.49 6.95
C ARG A 268 4.63 -2.46 7.93
N VAL A 269 3.47 -1.82 7.64
CA VAL A 269 2.79 -0.95 8.61
C VAL A 269 2.29 -1.72 9.83
N THR A 270 1.85 -2.98 9.68
CA THR A 270 1.47 -3.84 10.80
C THR A 270 2.66 -4.11 11.71
N THR A 271 3.82 -4.42 11.12
CA THR A 271 5.08 -4.60 11.84
C THR A 271 5.51 -3.31 12.55
N TYR A 272 5.41 -2.16 11.89
CA TYR A 272 5.71 -0.86 12.51
C TYR A 272 4.82 -0.56 13.71
N LEU A 273 3.52 -0.82 13.64
CA LEU A 273 2.60 -0.64 14.75
C LEU A 273 2.85 -1.62 15.88
N ALA A 274 3.14 -2.88 15.56
CA ALA A 274 3.52 -3.88 16.56
C ALA A 274 4.81 -3.51 17.29
N MET A 275 5.82 -3.02 16.57
CA MET A 275 7.06 -2.50 17.16
C MET A 275 6.81 -1.24 18.00
N ALA A 276 6.04 -0.27 17.49
CA ALA A 276 5.69 0.96 18.20
C ALA A 276 5.01 0.69 19.55
N LYS A 277 4.21 -0.37 19.62
CA LYS A 277 3.55 -0.85 20.85
C LYS A 277 4.43 -1.82 21.66
N GLN A 278 5.66 -2.12 21.22
CA GLN A 278 6.56 -3.10 21.85
C GLN A 278 5.92 -4.49 21.99
N GLN A 279 5.06 -4.86 21.03
CA GLN A 279 4.36 -6.15 20.97
C GLN A 279 5.18 -7.21 20.22
N VAL A 280 6.11 -6.78 19.37
CA VAL A 280 7.12 -7.64 18.74
C VAL A 280 8.51 -7.03 18.94
N PRO A 281 9.58 -7.82 18.90
CA PRO A 281 10.93 -7.30 19.00
C PRO A 281 11.35 -6.61 17.68
N PRO A 282 12.36 -5.71 17.72
CA PRO A 282 12.83 -4.98 16.53
C PRO A 282 13.36 -5.89 15.42
N GLU A 283 13.86 -7.10 15.76
CA GLU A 283 14.32 -8.11 14.79
C GLU A 283 13.20 -8.59 13.85
N ALA A 284 11.92 -8.41 14.22
CA ALA A 284 10.78 -8.78 13.40
C ALA A 284 10.79 -8.08 12.03
N TYR A 285 11.25 -6.83 11.96
CA TYR A 285 11.39 -6.08 10.72
C TYR A 285 12.31 -6.77 9.70
N PHE A 286 13.40 -7.39 10.18
CA PHE A 286 14.40 -8.03 9.33
C PHE A 286 14.02 -9.45 8.90
N GLN A 287 12.90 -10.00 9.35
CA GLN A 287 12.47 -11.35 8.97
C GLN A 287 11.86 -11.43 7.57
N ALA A 288 11.28 -10.35 7.05
CA ALA A 288 10.77 -10.32 5.69
C ALA A 288 11.91 -10.41 4.65
N TRP A 289 11.60 -10.98 3.48
CA TRP A 289 12.51 -11.04 2.37
C TRP A 289 12.61 -9.71 1.63
N ARG A 290 13.79 -9.38 1.08
CA ARG A 290 13.98 -8.29 0.12
C ARG A 290 13.81 -8.80 -1.29
N THR A 291 14.49 -9.93 -1.56
CA THR A 291 14.29 -10.78 -2.73
C THR A 291 14.45 -12.23 -2.31
N PHE A 292 14.18 -13.17 -3.20
CA PHE A 292 14.58 -14.54 -2.96
C PHE A 292 16.10 -14.67 -2.98
N PRO A 293 16.70 -15.48 -2.09
CA PRO A 293 18.14 -15.63 -2.03
C PRO A 293 18.70 -16.34 -3.28
N PRO A 294 19.97 -16.11 -3.64
CA PRO A 294 20.54 -16.55 -4.93
C PRO A 294 20.70 -18.07 -5.07
N ASP A 295 20.55 -18.84 -4.00
CA ASP A 295 20.53 -20.31 -4.03
C ASP A 295 19.15 -20.90 -4.41
N TRP A 296 18.13 -20.07 -4.49
CA TRP A 296 16.83 -20.45 -5.04
C TRP A 296 16.88 -20.41 -6.58
N THR A 297 16.50 -21.48 -7.23
CA THR A 297 16.71 -21.68 -8.67
C THR A 297 15.44 -21.47 -9.50
N TRP A 298 14.33 -21.14 -8.86
CA TRP A 298 13.05 -20.93 -9.53
C TRP A 298 12.70 -19.45 -9.81
N PRO A 299 13.29 -18.44 -9.15
CA PRO A 299 13.03 -17.05 -9.53
C PRO A 299 13.51 -16.77 -10.95
N GLU A 300 12.67 -16.13 -11.74
CA GLU A 300 12.97 -15.83 -13.14
C GLU A 300 13.84 -14.58 -13.28
N MET A 301 13.77 -13.67 -12.30
CA MET A 301 14.68 -12.54 -12.18
C MET A 301 15.73 -12.83 -11.11
N PRO A 302 16.96 -13.21 -11.52
CA PRO A 302 18.04 -13.43 -10.56
C PRO A 302 18.37 -12.13 -9.84
N PRO A 303 18.22 -12.07 -8.51
CA PRO A 303 18.54 -10.87 -7.77
C PRO A 303 20.06 -10.64 -7.72
N VAL A 304 20.46 -9.37 -7.69
CA VAL A 304 21.81 -8.95 -7.32
C VAL A 304 21.79 -8.47 -5.88
N GLY A 305 22.85 -8.72 -5.11
CA GLY A 305 22.89 -8.30 -3.70
C GLY A 305 23.89 -9.09 -2.86
N GLU A 306 23.90 -8.82 -1.57
CA GLU A 306 24.81 -9.43 -0.60
C GLU A 306 24.12 -9.78 0.71
N TRP A 307 24.71 -10.69 1.48
CA TRP A 307 24.24 -11.01 2.82
C TRP A 307 24.74 -10.00 3.84
N ARG A 308 23.83 -9.48 4.66
CA ARG A 308 24.11 -8.61 5.81
C ARG A 308 23.43 -9.15 7.05
N THR A 309 23.91 -8.72 8.22
CA THR A 309 23.34 -9.14 9.52
C THR A 309 22.89 -7.90 10.29
N TYR A 310 21.59 -7.85 10.63
CA TYR A 310 20.99 -6.78 11.43
C TYR A 310 20.35 -7.38 12.69
N LEU A 311 20.73 -6.90 13.86
CA LEU A 311 20.23 -7.38 15.15
C LEU A 311 20.28 -8.91 15.31
N GLY A 312 21.26 -9.55 14.66
CA GLY A 312 21.43 -11.00 14.69
C GLY A 312 20.60 -11.78 13.67
N VAL A 313 19.89 -11.11 12.77
CA VAL A 313 19.15 -11.70 11.64
C VAL A 313 19.99 -11.56 10.37
N ASP A 314 20.22 -12.66 9.68
CA ASP A 314 20.87 -12.65 8.36
C ASP A 314 19.84 -12.32 7.28
N VAL A 315 20.11 -11.27 6.52
CA VAL A 315 19.26 -10.74 5.46
C VAL A 315 20.03 -10.76 4.15
N PHE A 316 19.45 -11.35 3.12
CA PHE A 316 19.94 -11.18 1.76
C PHE A 316 19.37 -9.85 1.21
N GLU A 317 20.26 -8.86 1.09
CA GLU A 317 19.95 -7.55 0.55
C GLU A 317 19.96 -7.63 -0.99
N GLY A 318 18.95 -8.29 -1.54
CA GLY A 318 18.80 -8.47 -2.97
C GLY A 318 17.97 -7.36 -3.61
N ALA A 319 18.24 -7.10 -4.88
CA ALA A 319 17.47 -6.20 -5.72
C ALA A 319 17.36 -6.74 -7.13
N HIS A 320 16.34 -6.29 -7.86
CA HIS A 320 16.23 -6.50 -9.30
C HIS A 320 16.87 -5.33 -10.04
N ASP A 321 17.55 -5.61 -11.15
CA ASP A 321 18.17 -4.61 -12.00
C ASP A 321 17.28 -4.33 -13.22
N TYR A 322 16.73 -3.11 -13.28
CA TYR A 322 16.00 -2.63 -14.43
C TYR A 322 16.76 -1.48 -15.07
N TYR A 323 17.50 -1.78 -16.15
CA TYR A 323 18.36 -0.81 -16.86
C TYR A 323 19.34 -0.04 -15.94
N GLY A 324 19.90 -0.70 -14.94
CA GLY A 324 20.80 -0.13 -13.96
C GLY A 324 20.11 0.53 -12.76
N MET A 325 18.80 0.52 -12.71
CA MET A 325 18.02 0.90 -11.51
C MET A 325 17.79 -0.32 -10.65
N LEU A 326 18.53 -0.40 -9.57
CA LEU A 326 18.43 -1.49 -8.61
C LEU A 326 17.26 -1.21 -7.66
N THR A 327 16.30 -2.12 -7.59
CA THR A 327 15.06 -1.95 -6.82
C THR A 327 14.71 -3.23 -6.08
N VAL A 328 14.43 -3.12 -4.78
CA VAL A 328 13.84 -4.20 -4.01
C VAL A 328 12.38 -4.35 -4.45
N PRO A 329 11.98 -5.52 -4.98
CA PRO A 329 10.66 -5.72 -5.56
C PRO A 329 9.59 -5.99 -4.50
N GLY A 330 8.31 -5.73 -4.88
CA GLY A 330 7.13 -6.23 -4.19
C GLY A 330 6.64 -7.56 -4.76
N TRP A 331 5.44 -7.99 -4.39
CA TRP A 331 4.85 -9.22 -4.95
C TRP A 331 4.56 -9.07 -6.44
N GLY A 332 3.73 -8.10 -6.82
CA GLY A 332 3.33 -7.82 -8.19
C GLY A 332 3.90 -6.52 -8.76
N GLY A 333 4.82 -5.86 -8.07
CA GLY A 333 5.43 -4.62 -8.53
C GLY A 333 4.50 -3.41 -8.51
N SER A 334 3.53 -3.40 -7.61
CA SER A 334 2.54 -2.32 -7.48
C SER A 334 3.06 -1.12 -6.70
N MET A 335 2.58 0.08 -7.08
CA MET A 335 2.88 1.32 -6.34
C MET A 335 2.30 1.31 -4.93
N PHE A 336 1.17 0.65 -4.73
CA PHE A 336 0.49 0.51 -3.45
C PHE A 336 1.38 -0.16 -2.40
N GLU A 337 1.93 -1.33 -2.72
CA GLU A 337 2.79 -2.09 -1.80
C GLU A 337 4.05 -1.30 -1.43
N GLU A 338 4.61 -0.56 -2.38
CA GLU A 338 5.79 0.27 -2.14
C GLU A 338 5.46 1.53 -1.33
N LEU A 339 4.45 2.32 -1.70
CA LEU A 339 4.31 3.70 -1.22
C LEU A 339 3.14 3.96 -0.25
N MET A 340 2.16 3.05 -0.07
CA MET A 340 1.10 3.34 0.88
C MET A 340 1.62 3.47 2.32
N PRO A 341 2.53 2.63 2.84
CA PRO A 341 3.16 2.87 4.14
C PRO A 341 3.94 4.18 4.21
N ASN A 342 4.57 4.60 3.11
CA ASN A 342 5.29 5.87 3.03
C ASN A 342 4.38 7.10 3.18
N VAL A 343 3.08 6.99 2.90
CA VAL A 343 2.10 8.06 3.21
C VAL A 343 2.08 8.39 4.71
N PHE A 344 2.41 7.44 5.58
CA PHE A 344 2.36 7.56 7.04
C PHE A 344 3.74 7.65 7.69
N VAL A 345 4.73 6.94 7.14
CA VAL A 345 6.09 6.90 7.67
C VAL A 345 7.04 7.57 6.68
N PRO A 346 7.84 8.57 7.09
CA PRO A 346 8.85 9.16 6.23
C PRO A 346 10.06 8.22 6.11
N GLU A 347 9.85 7.07 5.46
CA GLU A 347 10.81 5.97 5.39
C GLU A 347 12.10 6.43 4.72
N GLU A 348 12.02 7.23 3.68
CA GLU A 348 13.15 7.78 2.95
C GLU A 348 14.04 8.70 3.80
N ASP A 349 13.43 9.43 4.74
CA ASP A 349 14.16 10.32 5.65
C ASP A 349 14.80 9.55 6.82
N TRP A 350 14.15 8.47 7.24
CA TRP A 350 14.60 7.65 8.37
C TRP A 350 15.63 6.60 7.98
N ALA A 351 15.54 6.11 6.77
CA ALA A 351 16.37 5.04 6.21
C ALA A 351 16.87 5.41 4.79
N PRO A 352 17.76 6.42 4.69
CA PRO A 352 18.20 6.96 3.40
C PRO A 352 18.98 5.95 2.56
N GLU A 353 19.64 4.96 3.17
CA GLU A 353 20.43 3.95 2.47
C GLU A 353 19.60 2.73 2.03
N SER A 354 18.32 2.65 2.43
CA SER A 354 17.38 1.63 1.99
C SER A 354 16.16 2.27 1.29
N TRP A 355 15.15 2.66 2.02
CA TRP A 355 13.92 3.26 1.47
C TRP A 355 14.16 4.57 0.72
N GLY A 356 15.15 5.36 1.16
CA GLY A 356 15.55 6.59 0.45
C GLY A 356 16.07 6.34 -0.96
N ARG A 357 16.47 5.12 -1.28
CA ARG A 357 16.87 4.67 -2.63
C ARG A 357 15.73 3.94 -3.32
N ASN A 358 15.04 3.06 -2.59
CA ASN A 358 14.04 2.18 -3.19
C ASN A 358 12.82 2.95 -3.72
N HIS A 359 12.24 3.85 -2.93
CA HIS A 359 11.07 4.60 -3.35
C HIS A 359 11.27 5.37 -4.66
N PRO A 360 12.33 6.21 -4.80
CA PRO A 360 12.58 6.88 -6.08
C PRO A 360 12.83 5.93 -7.25
N ASN A 361 13.57 4.83 -7.02
CA ASN A 361 13.86 3.86 -8.07
C ASN A 361 12.58 3.13 -8.51
N HIS A 362 11.74 2.70 -7.58
CA HIS A 362 10.46 2.06 -7.89
C HIS A 362 9.56 2.98 -8.75
N VAL A 363 9.43 4.25 -8.35
CA VAL A 363 8.68 5.25 -9.11
C VAL A 363 9.28 5.43 -10.51
N ALA A 364 10.62 5.56 -10.61
CA ALA A 364 11.30 5.75 -11.88
C ALA A 364 11.14 4.53 -12.82
N VAL A 365 11.21 3.31 -12.28
CA VAL A 365 10.97 2.08 -13.07
C VAL A 365 9.53 2.02 -13.57
N GLN A 366 8.53 2.24 -12.70
CA GLN A 366 7.13 2.27 -13.14
C GLN A 366 6.88 3.34 -14.20
N ARG A 367 7.48 4.51 -14.04
CA ARG A 367 7.35 5.59 -15.02
C ARG A 367 8.02 5.25 -16.35
N LEU A 368 9.27 4.75 -16.33
CA LEU A 368 9.96 4.39 -17.55
C LEU A 368 9.23 3.30 -18.30
N HIS A 369 8.87 2.21 -17.62
CA HIS A 369 8.12 1.10 -18.19
C HIS A 369 6.77 1.57 -18.78
N GLY A 370 5.98 2.29 -17.99
CA GLY A 370 4.67 2.75 -18.44
C GLY A 370 4.73 3.70 -19.64
N LEU A 371 5.70 4.60 -19.68
CA LEU A 371 5.87 5.51 -20.83
C LEU A 371 6.35 4.79 -22.08
N GLU A 372 7.22 3.78 -21.94
CA GLU A 372 7.73 3.01 -23.08
C GLU A 372 6.67 2.08 -23.67
N GLU A 373 5.84 1.46 -22.80
CA GLU A 373 4.87 0.44 -23.24
C GLU A 373 3.51 1.02 -23.59
N TYR A 374 3.03 1.99 -22.80
CA TYR A 374 1.64 2.44 -22.83
C TYR A 374 1.49 3.96 -23.05
N GLY A 375 2.55 4.73 -22.96
CA GLY A 375 2.51 6.19 -23.00
C GLY A 375 1.98 6.86 -21.73
N TYR A 376 1.55 6.09 -20.74
CA TYR A 376 1.05 6.52 -19.44
C TYR A 376 1.62 5.61 -18.36
N TRP A 377 1.62 6.04 -17.09
CA TRP A 377 2.19 5.26 -16.02
C TRP A 377 1.46 5.42 -14.68
N GLY A 378 1.73 4.51 -13.77
CA GLY A 378 1.15 4.39 -12.44
C GLY A 378 0.28 3.14 -12.36
N PHE A 379 0.83 2.07 -11.77
CA PHE A 379 0.19 0.75 -11.72
C PHE A 379 0.03 0.32 -10.27
N SER A 380 -1.20 -0.05 -9.90
CA SER A 380 -1.55 -0.43 -8.54
C SER A 380 -2.87 -1.20 -8.55
N PRO A 381 -3.17 -2.04 -7.55
CA PRO A 381 -4.45 -2.75 -7.44
C PRO A 381 -5.64 -1.81 -7.56
N ALA A 382 -6.62 -2.17 -8.39
CA ALA A 382 -7.81 -1.35 -8.67
C ALA A 382 -8.96 -2.16 -9.29
N SER A 383 -10.08 -1.50 -9.54
CA SER A 383 -11.17 -2.07 -10.34
C SER A 383 -10.68 -2.43 -11.74
N HIS A 384 -11.10 -3.59 -12.23
CA HIS A 384 -10.82 -3.98 -13.60
C HIS A 384 -11.73 -3.20 -14.57
N PRO A 385 -11.21 -2.55 -15.64
CA PRO A 385 -12.01 -1.76 -16.57
C PRO A 385 -13.18 -2.52 -17.23
N TYR A 386 -13.04 -3.83 -17.35
CA TYR A 386 -14.07 -4.73 -17.89
C TYR A 386 -14.92 -5.45 -16.81
N GLY A 387 -14.77 -5.06 -15.54
CA GLY A 387 -15.52 -5.59 -14.41
C GLY A 387 -14.69 -6.50 -13.50
N GLY A 388 -14.90 -6.38 -12.19
CA GLY A 388 -14.12 -7.05 -11.15
C GLY A 388 -13.01 -6.17 -10.58
N TYR A 389 -11.98 -6.79 -10.05
CA TYR A 389 -10.81 -6.19 -9.42
C TYR A 389 -9.55 -6.93 -9.87
N SER A 390 -8.44 -6.23 -10.04
CA SER A 390 -7.14 -6.82 -10.36
C SER A 390 -6.00 -6.11 -9.65
N GLU A 391 -4.93 -6.83 -9.44
CA GLU A 391 -3.71 -6.34 -8.80
C GLU A 391 -2.70 -5.95 -9.88
N TRP A 392 -2.89 -4.75 -10.43
CA TRP A 392 -2.03 -4.20 -11.46
C TRP A 392 -0.64 -3.85 -10.90
N GLY A 393 0.41 -4.15 -11.65
CA GLY A 393 1.80 -3.86 -11.29
C GLY A 393 2.72 -3.85 -12.50
N VAL A 394 4.01 -3.83 -12.25
CA VAL A 394 5.06 -3.95 -13.27
C VAL A 394 5.86 -5.20 -12.97
N GLU A 395 5.88 -6.17 -13.88
CA GLU A 395 6.55 -7.47 -13.67
C GLU A 395 8.02 -7.31 -13.28
N ALA A 396 8.74 -6.36 -13.86
CA ALA A 396 10.14 -6.11 -13.53
C ALA A 396 10.37 -5.72 -12.06
N LEU A 397 9.33 -5.23 -11.38
CA LEU A 397 9.30 -4.89 -9.96
C LEU A 397 8.62 -5.96 -9.11
N GLY A 398 8.17 -7.06 -9.72
CA GLY A 398 7.57 -8.21 -9.06
C GLY A 398 8.61 -9.23 -8.64
N LEU A 399 8.37 -9.90 -7.50
CA LEU A 399 9.20 -11.03 -7.06
C LEU A 399 9.05 -12.24 -7.98
N ARG A 400 7.90 -12.38 -8.60
CA ARG A 400 7.59 -13.45 -9.54
C ARG A 400 7.04 -12.84 -10.82
N PRO A 401 7.63 -13.11 -11.98
CA PRO A 401 7.09 -12.68 -13.26
C PRO A 401 5.76 -13.37 -13.64
N ASP A 402 5.56 -14.62 -13.20
CA ASP A 402 4.26 -15.29 -13.19
C ASP A 402 3.41 -14.87 -11.98
N GLY A 403 3.90 -13.96 -11.25
CA GLY A 403 3.50 -13.04 -10.25
C GLY A 403 2.40 -13.39 -9.30
N TYR A 404 1.70 -12.40 -8.93
CA TYR A 404 0.35 -12.47 -8.46
C TYR A 404 -0.52 -12.90 -9.63
N PHE A 405 -1.30 -13.98 -9.49
CA PHE A 405 -2.09 -14.52 -10.61
C PHE A 405 -3.16 -13.53 -11.15
N SER A 406 -3.38 -12.41 -10.50
CA SER A 406 -4.23 -11.30 -10.93
C SER A 406 -3.47 -10.12 -11.54
N ASP A 407 -2.14 -10.17 -11.61
CA ASP A 407 -1.33 -9.14 -12.26
C ASP A 407 -1.62 -9.13 -13.76
N ILE A 408 -1.92 -7.95 -14.30
CA ILE A 408 -2.30 -7.78 -15.71
C ILE A 408 -1.16 -8.07 -16.67
N GLU A 409 0.08 -7.80 -16.25
CA GLU A 409 1.27 -8.08 -17.04
C GLU A 409 1.68 -9.55 -17.02
N HIS A 410 0.88 -10.38 -16.39
CA HIS A 410 1.05 -11.82 -16.22
C HIS A 410 1.23 -12.55 -17.54
N THR A 411 2.37 -12.43 -18.12
CA THR A 411 2.70 -12.84 -19.47
C THR A 411 3.60 -14.06 -19.52
N ASP A 412 3.90 -14.70 -18.40
CA ASP A 412 4.96 -15.70 -18.26
C ASP A 412 6.31 -15.17 -18.79
N TYR A 413 6.58 -13.87 -18.60
CA TYR A 413 7.77 -13.23 -19.11
C TYR A 413 9.01 -13.72 -18.39
N HIS A 414 9.91 -14.32 -19.14
CA HIS A 414 11.22 -14.70 -18.68
C HIS A 414 12.26 -13.70 -19.17
N TRP A 415 13.10 -13.23 -18.30
CA TRP A 415 14.10 -12.19 -18.55
C TRP A 415 15.01 -12.44 -19.74
N ASP A 416 15.22 -13.71 -20.13
CA ASP A 416 16.04 -14.13 -21.27
C ASP A 416 15.24 -14.35 -22.57
N GLN A 417 13.94 -14.10 -22.57
CA GLN A 417 13.06 -14.25 -23.74
C GLN A 417 12.81 -12.93 -24.45
N PRO A 418 12.31 -12.98 -25.69
CA PRO A 418 11.82 -11.77 -26.35
C PRO A 418 10.73 -11.12 -25.51
N LYS A 419 10.76 -9.77 -25.45
CA LYS A 419 9.76 -8.97 -24.78
C LYS A 419 8.34 -9.39 -25.19
N PRO A 420 7.45 -9.64 -24.25
CA PRO A 420 6.08 -10.02 -24.51
C PRO A 420 5.23 -8.84 -25.00
N ASP A 421 4.04 -9.14 -25.45
CA ASP A 421 2.97 -8.15 -25.57
C ASP A 421 2.30 -8.02 -24.19
N PHE A 422 2.49 -6.87 -23.53
CA PHE A 422 1.92 -6.61 -22.22
C PHE A 422 0.41 -6.27 -22.25
N GLY A 423 -0.23 -6.26 -23.44
CA GLY A 423 -1.66 -6.05 -23.60
C GLY A 423 -2.10 -4.60 -23.41
N ASP A 424 -3.28 -4.39 -22.81
CA ASP A 424 -4.02 -3.13 -22.82
C ASP A 424 -3.43 -2.04 -21.90
N GLY A 425 -2.54 -2.36 -21.00
CA GLY A 425 -1.89 -1.40 -20.09
C GLY A 425 -2.87 -0.63 -19.20
N VAL A 426 -3.14 -1.16 -18.01
CA VAL A 426 -4.11 -0.51 -17.12
C VAL A 426 -3.40 0.39 -16.13
N VAL A 427 -3.55 1.70 -16.30
CA VAL A 427 -3.06 2.69 -15.33
C VAL A 427 -4.12 3.02 -14.30
N THR A 428 -3.67 3.30 -13.09
CA THR A 428 -4.51 3.59 -11.94
C THR A 428 -4.11 4.93 -11.34
N PRO A 429 -4.98 5.96 -11.37
CA PRO A 429 -4.59 7.32 -10.97
C PRO A 429 -4.00 7.41 -9.56
N HIS A 430 -4.50 6.66 -8.58
CA HIS A 430 -3.98 6.69 -7.22
C HIS A 430 -2.50 6.31 -7.13
N ALA A 431 -1.99 5.45 -8.01
CA ALA A 431 -0.57 5.11 -8.09
C ALA A 431 0.28 6.35 -8.41
N ALA A 432 -0.12 7.14 -9.41
CA ALA A 432 0.56 8.37 -9.74
C ALA A 432 0.46 9.43 -8.62
N PHE A 433 -0.65 9.47 -7.88
CA PHE A 433 -0.75 10.31 -6.68
C PHE A 433 0.21 9.88 -5.57
N LEU A 434 0.37 8.58 -5.31
CA LEU A 434 1.37 8.08 -4.37
C LEU A 434 2.79 8.48 -4.79
N ALA A 435 3.12 8.29 -6.07
CA ALA A 435 4.40 8.65 -6.66
C ALA A 435 4.71 10.16 -6.59
N MET A 436 3.68 11.00 -6.48
CA MET A 436 3.82 12.47 -6.39
C MET A 436 4.66 12.93 -5.19
N MET A 437 4.78 12.11 -4.16
CA MET A 437 5.66 12.39 -3.02
C MET A 437 7.15 12.36 -3.40
N HIS A 438 7.50 11.72 -4.53
CA HIS A 438 8.87 11.56 -5.04
C HIS A 438 9.10 12.29 -6.37
N GLU A 439 8.16 12.18 -7.32
CA GLU A 439 8.24 12.81 -8.64
C GLU A 439 6.99 13.68 -8.94
N PRO A 440 6.80 14.82 -8.25
CA PRO A 440 5.57 15.58 -8.31
C PRO A 440 5.22 16.12 -9.71
N GLN A 441 6.21 16.57 -10.50
CA GLN A 441 5.97 17.14 -11.83
C GLN A 441 5.57 16.05 -12.83
N GLU A 442 6.23 14.90 -12.79
CA GLU A 442 5.94 13.77 -13.67
C GLU A 442 4.57 13.16 -13.34
N ALA A 443 4.23 13.07 -12.06
CA ALA A 443 2.92 12.60 -11.61
C ALA A 443 1.79 13.56 -12.06
N ILE A 444 1.99 14.88 -11.94
CA ILE A 444 1.04 15.88 -12.44
C ILE A 444 0.89 15.76 -13.95
N ALA A 445 1.99 15.55 -14.69
CA ALA A 445 1.96 15.44 -16.14
C ALA A 445 1.14 14.23 -16.59
N THR A 446 1.39 13.02 -16.04
CA THR A 446 0.65 11.82 -16.41
C THR A 446 -0.83 11.91 -16.02
N LEU A 447 -1.15 12.41 -14.81
CA LEU A 447 -2.54 12.59 -14.38
C LEU A 447 -3.30 13.61 -15.26
N SER A 448 -2.63 14.70 -15.65
CA SER A 448 -3.24 15.69 -16.56
C SER A 448 -3.46 15.11 -17.96
N ALA A 449 -2.55 14.27 -18.46
CA ALA A 449 -2.73 13.57 -19.73
C ALA A 449 -3.90 12.58 -19.67
N VAL A 450 -3.95 11.76 -18.61
CA VAL A 450 -5.06 10.82 -18.38
C VAL A 450 -6.41 11.54 -18.27
N GLU A 451 -6.48 12.69 -17.60
CA GLU A 451 -7.70 13.50 -17.51
C GLU A 451 -8.11 14.08 -18.88
N ALA A 452 -7.13 14.43 -19.73
CA ALA A 452 -7.39 15.04 -21.03
C ALA A 452 -7.74 14.04 -22.13
N ASP A 453 -7.14 12.85 -22.09
CA ASP A 453 -7.16 11.89 -23.19
C ASP A 453 -8.26 10.82 -23.02
N PHE A 454 -8.76 10.62 -21.78
CA PHE A 454 -9.78 9.62 -21.46
C PHE A 454 -10.98 10.23 -20.72
N ASP A 455 -12.14 9.55 -20.78
CA ASP A 455 -13.31 9.85 -19.93
C ASP A 455 -13.08 9.31 -18.50
N SER A 456 -11.96 9.74 -17.89
CA SER A 456 -11.40 9.20 -16.65
C SER A 456 -11.69 10.04 -15.41
N TYR A 457 -12.42 11.15 -15.55
CA TYR A 457 -12.66 12.11 -14.48
C TYR A 457 -14.14 12.48 -14.37
N GLY A 458 -14.66 12.45 -13.14
CA GLY A 458 -16.07 12.70 -12.86
C GLY A 458 -16.31 13.57 -11.63
N PRO A 459 -17.55 13.60 -11.12
CA PRO A 459 -17.92 14.45 -9.99
C PRO A 459 -17.20 14.07 -8.68
N GLY A 460 -16.64 12.88 -8.60
CA GLY A 460 -15.87 12.37 -7.47
C GLY A 460 -14.35 12.36 -7.66
N GLY A 461 -13.85 13.05 -8.68
CA GLY A 461 -12.44 13.02 -9.07
C GLY A 461 -12.14 11.93 -10.10
N PHE A 462 -10.92 11.44 -10.14
CA PHE A 462 -10.52 10.36 -11.04
C PHE A 462 -11.29 9.07 -10.77
N TYR A 463 -11.69 8.42 -11.86
CA TYR A 463 -12.14 7.03 -11.82
C TYR A 463 -10.97 6.09 -11.57
N ASP A 464 -11.28 4.86 -11.25
CA ASP A 464 -10.39 3.93 -10.56
C ASP A 464 -9.25 3.39 -11.44
N ALA A 465 -9.56 3.00 -12.69
CA ALA A 465 -8.58 2.44 -13.61
C ALA A 465 -8.93 2.73 -15.06
N ILE A 466 -7.90 2.83 -15.90
CA ILE A 466 -7.99 3.15 -17.32
C ILE A 466 -7.14 2.17 -18.12
N ALA A 467 -7.75 1.37 -18.98
CA ALA A 467 -7.09 0.56 -20.00
C ALA A 467 -6.67 1.48 -21.15
N THR A 468 -5.38 1.76 -21.28
CA THR A 468 -4.88 2.87 -22.10
C THR A 468 -4.97 2.63 -23.59
N GLU A 469 -4.87 1.37 -24.05
CA GLU A 469 -4.92 1.03 -25.46
C GLU A 469 -6.36 1.00 -26.00
N SER A 470 -7.29 0.39 -25.26
CA SER A 470 -8.70 0.32 -25.63
C SER A 470 -9.51 1.58 -25.27
N GLY A 471 -9.02 2.38 -24.33
CA GLY A 471 -9.74 3.52 -23.77
C GLY A 471 -10.87 3.15 -22.81
N GLN A 472 -10.95 1.88 -22.37
CA GLN A 472 -11.97 1.45 -21.43
C GLN A 472 -11.66 1.94 -20.02
N VAL A 473 -12.66 2.51 -19.33
CA VAL A 473 -12.50 3.10 -17.99
C VAL A 473 -13.39 2.38 -16.98
N ALA A 474 -12.84 2.05 -15.83
CA ALA A 474 -13.58 1.58 -14.67
C ALA A 474 -14.24 2.78 -13.97
N GLN A 475 -15.42 3.20 -14.43
CA GLN A 475 -16.16 4.36 -13.89
C GLN A 475 -16.72 4.08 -12.48
N ARG A 476 -15.80 3.97 -11.53
CA ARG A 476 -16.05 3.69 -10.10
C ARG A 476 -15.02 4.43 -9.26
N HIS A 477 -15.31 4.60 -7.97
CA HIS A 477 -14.36 5.05 -6.97
C HIS A 477 -14.29 4.00 -5.87
N LEU A 478 -13.09 3.52 -5.54
CA LEU A 478 -12.83 2.70 -4.36
C LEU A 478 -12.43 3.59 -3.20
N SER A 479 -12.98 3.35 -2.02
CA SER A 479 -12.70 4.21 -0.85
C SER A 479 -11.24 4.19 -0.43
N LEU A 480 -10.56 3.04 -0.57
CA LEU A 480 -9.14 2.92 -0.28
C LEU A 480 -8.29 3.77 -1.24
N ASP A 481 -8.56 3.69 -2.55
CA ASP A 481 -7.81 4.41 -3.57
C ASP A 481 -8.02 5.92 -3.42
N GLN A 482 -9.27 6.36 -3.18
CA GLN A 482 -9.56 7.75 -2.87
C GLN A 482 -8.88 8.23 -1.58
N ALA A 483 -8.75 7.35 -0.59
CA ALA A 483 -8.07 7.66 0.65
C ALA A 483 -6.54 7.75 0.48
N MET A 484 -5.94 6.95 -0.41
CA MET A 484 -4.54 7.09 -0.83
C MET A 484 -4.28 8.41 -1.55
N ILE A 485 -5.16 8.79 -2.49
CA ILE A 485 -5.12 10.10 -3.17
C ILE A 485 -5.15 11.24 -2.14
N MET A 486 -6.10 11.21 -1.23
CA MET A 486 -6.19 12.22 -0.16
C MET A 486 -4.93 12.24 0.71
N GLY A 487 -4.39 11.09 1.06
CA GLY A 487 -3.18 10.97 1.87
C GLY A 487 -1.96 11.58 1.20
N ALA A 488 -1.72 11.22 -0.06
CA ALA A 488 -0.62 11.74 -0.86
C ALA A 488 -0.73 13.26 -1.05
N LEU A 489 -1.92 13.76 -1.44
CA LEU A 489 -2.18 15.19 -1.56
C LEU A 489 -2.02 15.94 -0.23
N GLY A 490 -2.43 15.32 0.87
CA GLY A 490 -2.21 15.84 2.21
C GLY A 490 -0.73 16.06 2.52
N ASN A 491 0.11 15.09 2.18
CA ASN A 491 1.55 15.19 2.38
C ASN A 491 2.20 16.21 1.43
N VAL A 492 1.87 16.18 0.14
CA VAL A 492 2.46 17.07 -0.87
C VAL A 492 2.07 18.53 -0.65
N LEU A 493 0.81 18.81 -0.34
CA LEU A 493 0.31 20.17 -0.12
C LEU A 493 0.52 20.68 1.30
N GLY A 494 0.66 19.78 2.26
CA GLY A 494 0.73 20.06 3.69
C GLY A 494 2.06 19.72 4.35
N ASP A 495 3.13 19.58 3.58
CA ASP A 495 4.49 19.38 4.09
C ASP A 495 4.59 18.11 4.98
N GLY A 496 4.18 16.95 4.44
CA GLY A 496 4.20 15.68 5.16
C GLY A 496 3.19 15.61 6.31
N MET A 497 2.01 16.18 6.15
CA MET A 497 1.05 16.36 7.25
C MET A 497 0.62 15.03 7.89
N LEU A 498 0.30 13.99 7.12
CA LEU A 498 -0.08 12.70 7.68
C LEU A 498 1.10 12.01 8.37
N GLN A 499 2.27 12.06 7.78
CA GLN A 499 3.49 11.54 8.38
C GLN A 499 3.74 12.20 9.74
N ARG A 500 3.69 13.54 9.83
CA ARG A 500 3.88 14.25 11.10
C ARG A 500 2.86 13.90 12.17
N TYR A 501 1.62 13.57 11.79
CA TYR A 501 0.61 13.11 12.75
C TYR A 501 0.85 11.67 13.18
N PHE A 502 1.12 10.79 12.23
CA PHE A 502 1.26 9.36 12.49
C PHE A 502 2.49 9.04 13.36
N VAL A 503 3.66 9.60 13.00
CA VAL A 503 4.94 9.19 13.64
C VAL A 503 5.12 9.74 15.05
N ARG A 504 4.28 10.67 15.49
CA ARG A 504 4.47 11.36 16.78
C ARG A 504 4.48 10.38 17.96
N GLY A 505 5.58 10.37 18.71
CA GLY A 505 5.72 9.63 19.96
C GLY A 505 6.31 8.23 19.77
N GLU A 506 5.51 7.19 19.99
CA GLU A 506 5.98 5.81 20.01
C GLU A 506 6.47 5.30 18.66
N VAL A 507 5.84 5.69 17.55
CA VAL A 507 6.24 5.23 16.21
C VAL A 507 7.65 5.72 15.88
N GLU A 508 7.94 7.02 16.00
CA GLU A 508 9.28 7.55 15.75
C GLU A 508 10.32 6.93 16.69
N ARG A 509 9.98 6.79 17.95
CA ARG A 509 10.90 6.29 18.98
C ARG A 509 11.30 4.84 18.76
N GLU A 510 10.37 3.97 18.37
CA GLU A 510 10.60 2.53 18.27
C GLU A 510 10.94 2.06 16.84
N VAL A 511 10.39 2.68 15.80
CA VAL A 511 10.56 2.24 14.41
C VAL A 511 11.80 2.85 13.77
N ARG A 512 11.99 4.18 13.90
CA ARG A 512 13.09 4.90 13.25
C ARG A 512 14.48 4.29 13.52
N PRO A 513 14.87 3.95 14.78
CA PRO A 513 16.19 3.40 15.04
C PRO A 513 16.43 2.02 14.40
N VAL A 514 15.36 1.30 14.08
CA VAL A 514 15.43 -0.05 13.50
C VAL A 514 15.62 0.04 12.00
N ILE A 515 14.72 0.74 11.29
CA ILE A 515 14.80 0.82 9.83
C ILE A 515 16.03 1.60 9.35
N ALA A 516 16.54 2.52 10.18
CA ALA A 516 17.76 3.27 9.92
C ALA A 516 19.05 2.41 9.89
N LEU A 517 18.99 1.17 10.35
CA LEU A 517 20.13 0.26 10.32
C LEU A 517 20.35 -0.38 8.95
N GLU A 518 19.30 -0.39 8.13
CA GLU A 518 19.27 -1.13 6.89
C GLU A 518 19.91 -0.37 5.74
N GLU A 519 20.68 -1.10 4.98
CA GLU A 519 21.24 -0.65 3.72
C GLU A 519 20.84 -1.67 2.65
N PHE A 520 19.97 -1.30 1.73
CA PHE A 520 19.65 -2.19 0.63
C PHE A 520 20.89 -2.45 -0.22
N GLY A 521 21.19 -3.74 -0.49
CA GLY A 521 22.43 -4.20 -1.12
C GLY A 521 22.63 -3.76 -2.57
N ALA A 522 21.65 -3.09 -3.11
CA ALA A 522 21.64 -2.43 -4.40
C ALA A 522 22.44 -1.10 -4.43
N SER A 523 23.32 -0.87 -3.48
CA SER A 523 23.89 0.44 -3.22
C SER A 523 25.22 0.76 -3.93
N GLU A 524 25.72 -0.07 -4.86
CA GLU A 524 26.89 0.28 -5.66
C GLU A 524 26.58 0.61 -7.12
#